data_c735cfab0bdc705b661108a53e24541c
#
_entry.id   c735cfab0bdc705b661108a53e24541c
#
_cell.length_a   1.000
_cell.length_b   1.000
_cell.length_c   1.000
_cell.angle_alpha   90.00
_cell.angle_beta   90.00
_cell.angle_gamma   90.00
#
_symmetry.space_group_name_H-M   'P 1'
#
loop_
_entity.id
_entity.type
_entity.pdbx_description
1 polymer ?
#
loop_
_entity_poly.entity_id
_entity_poly.type
_entity_poly.pdbx_seq_one_letter_code
_entity_poly.pdbx_strand_id
1 'polypeptide(L)'
;MSKAFVSNGRSSLISLAVACAFCVLLGRLFYLHVWNQATLLKHVEGNRKMVNVVEARRGNIVDTRGNLLATTRTTYNIGVDPQAFRESDRVKLADLARILQIPQQELVAKIDRKTRKVSNDTKEVRLIRWAVLAKDADEGTYDAVKALGLRAVYGNQSHARAYPAAQLAAHILGYVNKEETPVTGIERFFDYYLRGQDGWRETERDGKRDELAQFREREVEPSDGLNVELSIDQMVQHIVEAEITRVAEEFNPKGISIIVSQPATGAVLAMANYPTYDPNEFYNTKKYPIANQRNRALTDVFEPGSTFKIVPAAAALNEGIVHPSDMFQTGVARVSYKGRTLKLPSDHRNYDSLSMHDIVVKSSNRGAAHLGLILGDQRLHDYSAAFGFGEKTGCDIGGEITGTLHTPRNWDGLTITRLPMGHAISATPMQVHTAMSVIANDGVLMEPMLAKRIFDSTGQDVVRFQPKAKRRVVSTEAVSYTHLTLPTTPYV
;
A
#
# COMPACT_ATOMS: atom_id res chain seq x y z
N MET A 1 79.14 -5.63 -60.95
CA MET A 1 78.03 -4.62 -60.95
C MET A 1 76.88 -5.21 -61.73
N SER A 2 75.86 -5.71 -61.03
CA SER A 2 74.65 -6.28 -61.63
C SER A 2 73.68 -5.15 -61.89
N LYS A 3 73.47 -4.85 -63.19
CA LYS A 3 72.40 -3.93 -63.59
C LYS A 3 71.05 -4.63 -63.37
N ALA A 4 70.31 -4.16 -62.38
CA ALA A 4 68.97 -4.60 -62.18
C ALA A 4 68.11 -4.07 -63.36
N PHE A 5 67.61 -4.96 -64.22
CA PHE A 5 66.72 -4.69 -65.31
C PHE A 5 65.28 -4.48 -64.72
N VAL A 6 64.99 -3.28 -64.31
CA VAL A 6 63.58 -2.90 -64.11
C VAL A 6 63.07 -2.39 -65.47
N SER A 7 62.25 -3.15 -66.19
CA SER A 7 61.69 -2.68 -67.45
C SER A 7 60.72 -1.56 -67.15
N ASN A 8 60.90 -0.39 -67.82
CA ASN A 8 60.05 0.81 -67.63
C ASN A 8 58.53 0.52 -67.81
N GLY A 9 58.18 -0.44 -68.62
CA GLY A 9 56.81 -0.86 -68.83
C GLY A 9 56.19 -1.56 -67.63
N ARG A 10 56.96 -2.36 -66.86
CA ARG A 10 56.50 -3.02 -65.66
C ARG A 10 56.30 -2.03 -64.49
N SER A 11 57.22 -1.07 -64.38
CA SER A 11 57.06 -0.02 -63.35
C SER A 11 55.88 0.91 -63.64
N SER A 12 55.69 1.27 -64.94
CA SER A 12 54.51 2.07 -65.32
C SER A 12 53.17 1.34 -65.08
N LEU A 13 53.14 0.03 -65.33
CA LEU A 13 51.93 -0.79 -65.07
C LEU A 13 51.65 -0.89 -63.57
N ILE A 14 52.68 -1.06 -62.73
CA ILE A 14 52.49 -1.04 -61.26
C ILE A 14 52.06 0.33 -60.79
N SER A 15 52.64 1.43 -61.29
CA SER A 15 52.23 2.80 -60.94
C SER A 15 50.79 3.11 -61.33
N LEU A 16 50.36 2.64 -62.51
CA LEU A 16 48.98 2.78 -62.96
C LEU A 16 48.02 1.97 -62.03
N ALA A 17 48.37 0.74 -61.71
CA ALA A 17 47.57 -0.09 -60.82
C ALA A 17 47.42 0.56 -59.41
N VAL A 18 48.48 1.12 -58.87
CA VAL A 18 48.50 1.85 -57.62
C VAL A 18 47.63 3.11 -57.71
N ALA A 19 47.76 3.89 -58.78
CA ALA A 19 46.95 5.08 -59.02
C ALA A 19 45.47 4.73 -59.13
N CYS A 20 45.09 3.68 -59.88
CA CYS A 20 43.71 3.18 -59.93
C CYS A 20 43.18 2.75 -58.55
N ALA A 21 43.96 2.07 -57.74
CA ALA A 21 43.60 1.68 -56.37
C ALA A 21 43.36 2.92 -55.48
N PHE A 22 44.21 3.95 -55.60
CA PHE A 22 43.97 5.22 -54.92
C PHE A 22 42.71 5.96 -55.40
N CYS A 23 42.42 5.95 -56.69
CA CYS A 23 41.17 6.54 -57.22
C CYS A 23 39.94 5.82 -56.70
N VAL A 24 39.96 4.46 -56.61
CA VAL A 24 38.85 3.68 -56.01
C VAL A 24 38.68 4.00 -54.51
N LEU A 25 39.79 4.12 -53.76
CA LEU A 25 39.74 4.51 -52.34
C LEU A 25 39.22 5.94 -52.17
N LEU A 26 39.64 6.89 -52.98
CA LEU A 26 39.14 8.28 -52.97
C LEU A 26 37.65 8.32 -53.32
N GLY A 27 37.21 7.59 -54.34
CA GLY A 27 35.80 7.46 -54.69
C GLY A 27 34.98 6.84 -53.54
N ARG A 28 35.53 5.83 -52.86
CA ARG A 28 34.88 5.22 -51.68
C ARG A 28 34.82 6.19 -50.50
N LEU A 29 35.87 6.93 -50.23
CA LEU A 29 35.89 7.95 -49.19
C LEU A 29 34.90 9.07 -49.47
N PHE A 30 34.86 9.56 -50.74
CA PHE A 30 33.86 10.54 -51.13
C PHE A 30 32.42 10.05 -50.96
N TYR A 31 32.15 8.80 -51.35
CA TYR A 31 30.82 8.17 -51.16
C TYR A 31 30.44 8.12 -49.66
N LEU A 32 31.36 7.73 -48.79
CA LEU A 32 31.12 7.60 -47.36
C LEU A 32 30.98 8.95 -46.67
N HIS A 33 31.86 9.92 -47.00
CA HIS A 33 31.90 11.21 -46.31
C HIS A 33 30.94 12.28 -46.86
N VAL A 34 30.54 12.15 -48.13
CA VAL A 34 29.67 13.16 -48.76
C VAL A 34 28.27 12.61 -49.06
N TRP A 35 28.19 11.47 -49.74
CA TRP A 35 26.91 10.94 -50.22
C TRP A 35 26.12 10.23 -49.11
N ASN A 36 26.80 9.43 -48.28
CA ASN A 36 26.15 8.60 -47.26
C ASN A 36 26.42 9.11 -45.85
N GLN A 37 26.93 10.32 -45.68
CA GLN A 37 27.32 10.91 -44.41
C GLN A 37 26.13 10.96 -43.43
N ALA A 38 24.96 11.46 -43.84
CA ALA A 38 23.79 11.63 -42.97
C ALA A 38 23.26 10.29 -42.43
N THR A 39 23.30 9.23 -43.26
CA THR A 39 22.87 7.90 -42.84
C THR A 39 23.86 7.27 -41.88
N LEU A 40 25.15 7.42 -42.13
CA LEU A 40 26.20 6.90 -41.28
C LEU A 40 26.27 7.64 -39.94
N LEU A 41 26.15 8.96 -39.92
CA LEU A 41 26.09 9.77 -38.71
C LEU A 41 24.90 9.34 -37.86
N LYS A 42 23.71 9.19 -38.44
CA LYS A 42 22.50 8.74 -37.73
C LYS A 42 22.69 7.35 -37.09
N HIS A 43 23.38 6.44 -37.76
CA HIS A 43 23.73 5.11 -37.21
C HIS A 43 24.76 5.20 -36.09
N VAL A 44 25.76 6.06 -36.23
CA VAL A 44 26.79 6.27 -35.20
C VAL A 44 26.18 6.92 -33.97
N GLU A 45 25.41 7.99 -34.14
CA GLU A 45 24.72 8.68 -33.03
C GLU A 45 23.75 7.75 -32.31
N GLY A 46 22.91 6.99 -33.04
CA GLY A 46 22.00 6.03 -32.44
C GLY A 46 22.67 4.89 -31.68
N ASN A 47 23.93 4.54 -32.03
CA ASN A 47 24.73 3.53 -31.33
C ASN A 47 25.56 4.10 -30.16
N ARG A 48 25.89 5.39 -30.19
CA ARG A 48 26.69 6.08 -29.17
C ARG A 48 25.84 6.67 -28.07
N LYS A 49 24.70 7.30 -28.43
CA LYS A 49 23.81 7.93 -27.45
C LYS A 49 23.05 6.88 -26.62
N MET A 50 23.03 7.09 -25.32
CA MET A 50 22.28 6.29 -24.36
C MET A 50 21.56 7.23 -23.40
N VAL A 51 20.28 6.98 -23.22
CA VAL A 51 19.50 7.60 -22.16
C VAL A 51 19.39 6.59 -21.02
N ASN A 52 19.97 6.92 -19.89
CA ASN A 52 19.84 6.17 -18.64
C ASN A 52 18.79 6.85 -17.78
N VAL A 53 17.77 6.11 -17.37
CA VAL A 53 16.82 6.56 -16.34
C VAL A 53 17.54 6.43 -15.00
N VAL A 54 17.45 7.49 -14.19
CA VAL A 54 17.94 7.51 -12.81
C VAL A 54 16.71 7.49 -11.92
N GLU A 55 16.46 6.35 -11.27
CA GLU A 55 15.27 6.14 -10.46
C GLU A 55 15.25 7.07 -9.24
N ALA A 56 14.11 7.70 -8.98
CA ALA A 56 13.86 8.46 -7.77
C ALA A 56 13.63 7.51 -6.58
N ARG A 57 14.06 7.92 -5.39
CA ARG A 57 13.76 7.17 -4.17
C ARG A 57 12.34 7.47 -3.72
N ARG A 58 11.59 6.41 -3.43
CA ARG A 58 10.27 6.54 -2.83
C ARG A 58 10.38 7.07 -1.40
N GLY A 59 9.57 8.07 -1.03
CA GLY A 59 9.58 8.72 0.27
C GLY A 59 9.27 7.77 1.42
N ASN A 60 9.66 8.16 2.62
CA ASN A 60 9.43 7.38 3.83
C ASN A 60 8.00 7.56 4.36
N ILE A 61 7.51 6.53 5.06
CA ILE A 61 6.30 6.62 5.89
C ILE A 61 6.77 6.50 7.34
N VAL A 62 6.38 7.47 8.16
CA VAL A 62 6.76 7.51 9.57
C VAL A 62 5.52 7.59 10.47
N ASP A 63 5.69 7.16 11.72
CA ASP A 63 4.66 7.30 12.74
C ASP A 63 4.61 8.74 13.31
N THR A 64 3.72 8.99 14.27
CA THR A 64 3.54 10.31 14.90
C THR A 64 4.77 10.80 15.69
N ARG A 65 5.76 9.94 15.93
CA ARG A 65 7.03 10.24 16.62
C ARG A 65 8.25 10.25 15.69
N GLY A 66 8.04 10.06 14.38
CA GLY A 66 9.10 10.00 13.38
C GLY A 66 9.77 8.63 13.23
N ASN A 67 9.25 7.56 13.86
CA ASN A 67 9.77 6.21 13.67
C ASN A 67 9.42 5.70 12.26
N LEU A 68 10.39 5.05 11.60
CA LEU A 68 10.21 4.54 10.25
C LEU A 68 9.28 3.32 10.23
N LEU A 69 8.16 3.45 9.51
CA LEU A 69 7.22 2.36 9.23
C LEU A 69 7.47 1.75 7.85
N ALA A 70 7.81 2.58 6.84
CA ALA A 70 8.23 2.13 5.53
C ALA A 70 9.34 3.03 4.99
N THR A 71 10.34 2.43 4.34
CA THR A 71 11.50 3.14 3.77
C THR A 71 11.93 2.51 2.46
N THR A 72 12.79 3.20 1.71
CA THR A 72 13.38 2.69 0.47
C THR A 72 14.85 2.40 0.72
N ARG A 73 15.26 1.14 0.51
CA ARG A 73 16.66 0.71 0.60
C ARG A 73 17.29 0.71 -0.78
N THR A 74 18.54 1.11 -0.85
CA THR A 74 19.36 0.86 -2.04
C THR A 74 19.70 -0.62 -2.09
N THR A 75 19.48 -1.23 -3.25
CA THR A 75 19.77 -2.64 -3.54
C THR A 75 20.50 -2.74 -4.85
N TYR A 76 20.97 -3.94 -5.18
CA TYR A 76 21.68 -4.21 -6.42
C TYR A 76 21.05 -5.40 -7.14
N ASN A 77 20.69 -5.20 -8.40
CA ASN A 77 20.33 -6.28 -9.30
C ASN A 77 21.61 -6.85 -9.90
N ILE A 78 22.06 -7.99 -9.38
CA ILE A 78 23.32 -8.64 -9.81
C ILE A 78 23.02 -9.54 -11.01
N GLY A 79 23.80 -9.37 -12.06
CA GLY A 79 23.69 -10.17 -13.25
C GLY A 79 25.05 -10.48 -13.87
N VAL A 80 25.02 -11.30 -14.91
CA VAL A 80 26.19 -11.72 -15.66
C VAL A 80 26.02 -11.41 -17.14
N ASP A 81 27.11 -10.98 -17.81
CA ASP A 81 27.20 -11.03 -19.27
C ASP A 81 27.75 -12.41 -19.69
N PRO A 82 26.89 -13.31 -20.24
CA PRO A 82 27.35 -14.64 -20.66
C PRO A 82 28.37 -14.61 -21.80
N GLN A 83 28.48 -13.49 -22.55
CA GLN A 83 29.45 -13.34 -23.63
C GLN A 83 30.84 -12.97 -23.12
N ALA A 84 30.90 -12.25 -22.00
CA ALA A 84 32.14 -11.80 -21.38
C ALA A 84 32.72 -12.80 -20.36
N PHE A 85 31.95 -13.83 -19.98
CA PHE A 85 32.35 -14.81 -18.98
C PHE A 85 33.46 -15.71 -19.50
N ARG A 86 34.59 -15.79 -18.77
CA ARG A 86 35.78 -16.54 -19.16
C ARG A 86 35.79 -17.94 -18.55
N GLU A 87 36.37 -18.91 -19.26
CA GLU A 87 36.48 -20.28 -18.75
C GLU A 87 37.34 -20.33 -17.45
N SER A 88 38.36 -19.47 -17.34
CA SER A 88 39.18 -19.32 -16.12
C SER A 88 38.37 -18.91 -14.88
N ASP A 89 37.23 -18.24 -15.09
CA ASP A 89 36.41 -17.71 -13.99
C ASP A 89 35.47 -18.77 -13.38
N ARG A 90 35.36 -19.96 -14.05
CA ARG A 90 34.50 -21.07 -13.56
C ARG A 90 34.91 -21.59 -12.18
N VAL A 91 36.18 -21.47 -11.83
CA VAL A 91 36.69 -21.89 -10.49
C VAL A 91 35.98 -21.12 -9.37
N LYS A 92 35.55 -19.88 -9.61
CA LYS A 92 34.91 -19.01 -8.65
C LYS A 92 33.37 -19.18 -8.57
N LEU A 93 32.79 -20.06 -9.41
CA LEU A 93 31.32 -20.25 -9.44
C LEU A 93 30.77 -20.82 -8.15
N ALA A 94 31.50 -21.67 -7.44
CA ALA A 94 31.10 -22.21 -6.16
C ALA A 94 30.95 -21.11 -5.09
N ASP A 95 31.90 -20.16 -5.07
CA ASP A 95 31.86 -19.02 -4.14
C ASP A 95 30.74 -18.06 -4.51
N LEU A 96 30.56 -17.76 -5.81
CA LEU A 96 29.46 -16.93 -6.29
C LEU A 96 28.10 -17.54 -5.95
N ALA A 97 27.93 -18.84 -6.15
CA ALA A 97 26.71 -19.58 -5.79
C ALA A 97 26.41 -19.49 -4.30
N ARG A 98 27.45 -19.62 -3.46
CA ARG A 98 27.34 -19.51 -1.99
C ARG A 98 26.95 -18.08 -1.56
N ILE A 99 27.59 -17.05 -2.12
CA ILE A 99 27.29 -15.64 -1.79
C ILE A 99 25.86 -15.28 -2.19
N LEU A 100 25.45 -15.67 -3.39
CA LEU A 100 24.10 -15.38 -3.92
C LEU A 100 23.01 -16.33 -3.42
N GLN A 101 23.38 -17.37 -2.67
CA GLN A 101 22.48 -18.41 -2.16
C GLN A 101 21.62 -19.08 -3.25
N ILE A 102 22.22 -19.29 -4.44
CA ILE A 102 21.60 -19.96 -5.58
C ILE A 102 22.29 -21.29 -5.86
N PRO A 103 21.54 -22.34 -6.30
CA PRO A 103 22.16 -23.60 -6.70
C PRO A 103 23.20 -23.39 -7.81
N GLN A 104 24.39 -23.97 -7.66
CA GLN A 104 25.48 -23.83 -8.66
C GLN A 104 25.03 -24.27 -10.06
N GLN A 105 24.17 -25.29 -10.16
CA GLN A 105 23.64 -25.77 -11.44
C GLN A 105 22.78 -24.69 -12.15
N GLU A 106 21.97 -23.94 -11.41
CA GLU A 106 21.18 -22.84 -11.95
C GLU A 106 22.08 -21.69 -12.43
N LEU A 107 23.10 -21.36 -11.65
CA LEU A 107 24.09 -20.35 -12.00
C LEU A 107 24.80 -20.71 -13.32
N VAL A 108 25.29 -21.95 -13.45
CA VAL A 108 25.94 -22.46 -14.66
C VAL A 108 24.98 -22.40 -15.86
N ALA A 109 23.73 -22.83 -15.69
CA ALA A 109 22.74 -22.79 -16.75
C ALA A 109 22.45 -21.37 -17.26
N LYS A 110 22.45 -20.36 -16.36
CA LYS A 110 22.29 -18.94 -16.73
C LYS A 110 23.49 -18.40 -17.48
N ILE A 111 24.73 -18.80 -17.10
CA ILE A 111 25.98 -18.36 -17.72
C ILE A 111 26.15 -19.01 -19.10
N ASP A 112 25.84 -20.29 -19.23
CA ASP A 112 26.02 -21.04 -20.49
C ASP A 112 24.96 -20.68 -21.54
N ARG A 113 23.87 -20.07 -21.13
CA ARG A 113 22.82 -19.61 -22.03
C ARG A 113 23.20 -18.30 -22.72
N LYS A 114 23.97 -18.39 -23.81
CA LYS A 114 24.48 -17.22 -24.53
C LYS A 114 23.49 -16.53 -25.45
N THR A 115 22.39 -17.19 -25.80
CA THR A 115 21.42 -16.69 -26.80
C THR A 115 20.00 -16.92 -26.36
N ARG A 116 19.09 -16.08 -26.85
CA ARG A 116 17.63 -16.24 -26.72
C ARG A 116 16.93 -16.07 -28.07
N LYS A 117 15.87 -16.84 -28.31
CA LYS A 117 14.97 -16.61 -29.45
C LYS A 117 14.15 -15.34 -29.19
N VAL A 118 13.95 -14.53 -30.25
CA VAL A 118 13.19 -13.27 -30.16
C VAL A 118 11.69 -13.53 -30.04
N SER A 119 11.16 -14.52 -30.79
CA SER A 119 9.79 -14.99 -30.74
C SER A 119 9.75 -16.47 -31.07
N ASN A 120 8.68 -17.17 -30.70
CA ASN A 120 8.49 -18.59 -31.05
C ASN A 120 8.35 -18.78 -32.57
N ASP A 121 7.94 -17.75 -33.31
CA ASP A 121 7.66 -17.79 -34.76
C ASP A 121 8.84 -17.31 -35.63
N THR A 122 9.90 -16.76 -35.04
CA THR A 122 11.04 -16.25 -35.79
C THR A 122 12.31 -17.06 -35.49
N LYS A 123 13.11 -17.34 -36.56
CA LYS A 123 14.45 -17.93 -36.42
C LYS A 123 15.50 -16.91 -35.90
N GLU A 124 15.06 -15.69 -35.56
CA GLU A 124 15.97 -14.64 -35.10
C GLU A 124 16.44 -14.95 -33.68
N VAL A 125 17.76 -15.06 -33.53
CA VAL A 125 18.42 -15.34 -32.26
C VAL A 125 19.21 -14.09 -31.82
N ARG A 126 18.95 -13.60 -30.61
CA ARG A 126 19.72 -12.47 -30.04
C ARG A 126 20.67 -12.96 -28.96
N LEU A 127 21.86 -12.34 -28.90
CA LEU A 127 22.81 -12.57 -27.85
C LEU A 127 22.30 -12.03 -26.50
N ILE A 128 22.47 -12.82 -25.46
CA ILE A 128 22.21 -12.38 -24.09
C ILE A 128 23.47 -11.67 -23.59
N ARG A 129 23.32 -10.39 -23.25
CA ARG A 129 24.38 -9.54 -22.66
C ARG A 129 24.17 -9.31 -21.18
N TRP A 130 22.96 -9.62 -20.67
CA TRP A 130 22.59 -9.50 -19.27
C TRP A 130 21.65 -10.63 -18.88
N ALA A 131 22.09 -11.47 -17.97
CA ALA A 131 21.28 -12.50 -17.34
C ALA A 131 21.26 -12.24 -15.82
N VAL A 132 20.07 -11.98 -15.25
CA VAL A 132 19.91 -11.70 -13.82
C VAL A 132 20.22 -12.94 -13.01
N LEU A 133 21.16 -12.82 -12.07
CA LEU A 133 21.53 -13.83 -11.09
C LEU A 133 20.76 -13.66 -9.79
N ALA A 134 20.78 -12.45 -9.22
CA ALA A 134 20.03 -12.10 -8.01
C ALA A 134 19.40 -10.72 -8.17
N LYS A 135 18.19 -10.55 -7.64
CA LYS A 135 17.51 -9.26 -7.51
C LYS A 135 17.56 -8.80 -6.06
N ASP A 136 17.52 -7.49 -5.88
CA ASP A 136 17.40 -6.82 -4.58
C ASP A 136 18.48 -7.23 -3.56
N ALA A 137 19.70 -7.58 -4.05
CA ALA A 137 20.83 -7.89 -3.19
C ALA A 137 21.25 -6.66 -2.38
N ASP A 138 21.58 -6.87 -1.10
CA ASP A 138 22.12 -5.80 -0.26
C ASP A 138 23.55 -5.42 -0.67
N GLU A 139 24.02 -4.27 -0.18
CA GLU A 139 25.35 -3.73 -0.48
C GLU A 139 26.46 -4.70 -0.05
N GLY A 140 26.33 -5.36 1.12
CA GLY A 140 27.31 -6.33 1.60
C GLY A 140 27.43 -7.55 0.68
N THR A 141 26.29 -8.07 0.18
CA THR A 141 26.26 -9.15 -0.80
C THR A 141 26.90 -8.70 -2.13
N TYR A 142 26.60 -7.49 -2.59
CA TYR A 142 27.20 -6.95 -3.82
C TYR A 142 28.70 -6.75 -3.68
N ASP A 143 29.18 -6.21 -2.57
CA ASP A 143 30.61 -6.05 -2.30
C ASP A 143 31.34 -7.39 -2.22
N ALA A 144 30.74 -8.40 -1.61
CA ALA A 144 31.29 -9.76 -1.60
C ALA A 144 31.41 -10.35 -3.03
N VAL A 145 30.39 -10.12 -3.88
CA VAL A 145 30.47 -10.53 -5.30
C VAL A 145 31.56 -9.77 -6.04
N LYS A 146 31.68 -8.45 -5.81
CA LYS A 146 32.70 -7.60 -6.43
C LYS A 146 34.12 -8.01 -6.03
N ALA A 147 34.31 -8.44 -4.77
CA ALA A 147 35.59 -8.93 -4.25
C ALA A 147 36.08 -10.21 -4.98
N LEU A 148 35.19 -11.00 -5.61
CA LEU A 148 35.57 -12.14 -6.44
C LEU A 148 36.33 -11.72 -7.71
N GLY A 149 36.26 -10.46 -8.13
CA GLY A 149 36.91 -9.93 -9.30
C GLY A 149 36.45 -10.55 -10.64
N LEU A 150 35.21 -10.98 -10.72
CA LEU A 150 34.57 -11.53 -11.93
C LEU A 150 34.11 -10.38 -12.83
N ARG A 151 34.87 -10.05 -13.86
CA ARG A 151 34.58 -8.93 -14.78
C ARG A 151 33.24 -9.05 -15.51
N ALA A 152 32.78 -10.27 -15.73
CA ALA A 152 31.49 -10.54 -16.39
C ALA A 152 30.28 -10.42 -15.46
N VAL A 153 30.50 -10.33 -14.14
CA VAL A 153 29.44 -10.22 -13.13
C VAL A 153 29.47 -8.81 -12.56
N TYR A 154 28.34 -8.11 -12.65
CA TYR A 154 28.19 -6.74 -12.14
C TYR A 154 26.77 -6.51 -11.62
N GLY A 155 26.59 -5.46 -10.86
CA GLY A 155 25.29 -5.08 -10.29
C GLY A 155 24.85 -3.71 -10.76
N ASN A 156 23.60 -3.60 -11.13
CA ASN A 156 22.94 -2.32 -11.34
C ASN A 156 22.26 -1.93 -10.04
N GLN A 157 22.49 -0.69 -9.60
CA GLN A 157 21.80 -0.13 -8.45
C GLN A 157 20.30 -0.07 -8.73
N SER A 158 19.49 -0.41 -7.75
CA SER A 158 18.04 -0.39 -7.77
C SER A 158 17.53 0.02 -6.40
N HIS A 159 16.24 0.21 -6.28
CA HIS A 159 15.59 0.55 -5.03
C HIS A 159 14.58 -0.52 -4.66
N ALA A 160 14.53 -0.91 -3.39
CA ALA A 160 13.55 -1.85 -2.87
C ALA A 160 12.81 -1.25 -1.69
N ARG A 161 11.48 -1.37 -1.69
CA ARG A 161 10.67 -0.96 -0.57
C ARG A 161 10.88 -1.92 0.60
N ALA A 162 11.03 -1.36 1.80
CA ALA A 162 11.26 -2.12 3.02
C ALA A 162 10.35 -1.64 4.14
N TYR A 163 9.84 -2.59 4.92
CA TYR A 163 8.98 -2.38 6.08
C TYR A 163 9.72 -2.91 7.33
N PRO A 164 10.49 -2.04 8.03
CA PRO A 164 11.40 -2.45 9.08
C PRO A 164 10.74 -3.19 10.24
N ALA A 165 9.49 -2.85 10.52
CA ALA A 165 8.71 -3.45 11.59
C ALA A 165 7.89 -4.70 11.14
N ALA A 166 8.19 -5.26 9.95
CA ALA A 166 7.55 -6.45 9.41
C ALA A 166 6.00 -6.33 9.38
N GLN A 167 5.29 -7.10 10.19
CA GLN A 167 3.82 -7.16 10.20
C GLN A 167 3.15 -5.93 10.81
N LEU A 168 3.91 -5.09 11.53
CA LEU A 168 3.35 -3.95 12.26
C LEU A 168 2.68 -2.97 11.30
N ALA A 169 1.43 -2.62 11.59
CA ALA A 169 0.59 -1.72 10.77
C ALA A 169 0.41 -2.16 9.31
N ALA A 170 0.63 -3.44 8.98
CA ALA A 170 0.62 -3.96 7.61
C ALA A 170 -0.62 -3.55 6.81
N HIS A 171 -1.82 -3.62 7.42
CA HIS A 171 -3.08 -3.29 6.76
C HIS A 171 -3.29 -1.78 6.55
N ILE A 172 -2.58 -0.95 7.32
CA ILE A 172 -2.57 0.51 7.15
C ILE A 172 -1.58 0.88 6.05
N LEU A 173 -0.34 0.39 6.17
CA LEU A 173 0.72 0.70 5.23
C LEU A 173 0.41 0.18 3.83
N GLY A 174 -0.09 -1.05 3.73
CA GLY A 174 -0.16 -1.75 2.47
C GLY A 174 1.23 -2.20 2.00
N TYR A 175 1.41 -2.36 0.70
CA TYR A 175 2.70 -2.74 0.14
C TYR A 175 2.86 -2.27 -1.32
N VAL A 176 4.11 -2.21 -1.73
CA VAL A 176 4.53 -2.02 -3.13
C VAL A 176 4.97 -3.40 -3.66
N ASN A 177 4.48 -3.78 -4.85
CA ASN A 177 4.82 -5.06 -5.46
C ASN A 177 6.21 -5.07 -6.11
N LYS A 178 6.61 -6.19 -6.69
CA LYS A 178 7.93 -6.35 -7.33
C LYS A 178 8.09 -5.54 -8.62
N GLU A 179 7.01 -5.03 -9.18
CA GLU A 179 6.94 -4.11 -10.31
C GLU A 179 6.86 -2.65 -9.87
N GLU A 180 7.21 -2.37 -8.60
CA GLU A 180 7.18 -1.03 -7.98
C GLU A 180 5.81 -0.35 -7.99
N THR A 181 4.75 -1.14 -8.16
CA THR A 181 3.37 -0.64 -8.15
C THR A 181 2.78 -0.77 -6.75
N PRO A 182 2.26 0.33 -6.16
CA PRO A 182 1.60 0.28 -4.87
C PRO A 182 0.22 -0.37 -4.99
N VAL A 183 -0.08 -1.34 -4.11
CA VAL A 183 -1.27 -2.19 -4.25
C VAL A 183 -2.40 -1.75 -3.32
N THR A 184 -2.10 -1.49 -2.05
CA THR A 184 -3.10 -1.18 -1.02
C THR A 184 -2.57 -0.14 -0.02
N GLY A 185 -3.43 0.30 0.90
CA GLY A 185 -3.07 1.11 2.06
C GLY A 185 -2.54 2.50 1.73
N ILE A 186 -1.77 3.04 2.66
CA ILE A 186 -1.09 4.35 2.55
C ILE A 186 -0.18 4.40 1.33
N GLU A 187 0.53 3.29 1.03
CA GLU A 187 1.37 3.20 -0.16
C GLU A 187 0.62 3.55 -1.44
N ARG A 188 -0.60 3.05 -1.59
CA ARG A 188 -1.44 3.33 -2.76
C ARG A 188 -2.13 4.69 -2.69
N PHE A 189 -2.65 5.03 -1.52
CA PHE A 189 -3.45 6.26 -1.38
C PHE A 189 -2.60 7.51 -1.56
N PHE A 190 -1.38 7.52 -1.01
CA PHE A 190 -0.43 8.63 -1.11
C PHE A 190 0.65 8.42 -2.18
N ASP A 191 0.44 7.52 -3.15
CA ASP A 191 1.44 7.21 -4.18
C ASP A 191 1.93 8.44 -4.92
N TYR A 192 1.04 9.37 -5.25
CA TYR A 192 1.39 10.61 -5.96
C TYR A 192 2.51 11.40 -5.26
N TYR A 193 2.50 11.42 -3.93
CA TYR A 193 3.51 12.11 -3.14
C TYR A 193 4.74 11.25 -2.87
N LEU A 194 4.52 9.95 -2.64
CA LEU A 194 5.58 9.02 -2.23
C LEU A 194 6.52 8.63 -3.37
N ARG A 195 6.04 8.51 -4.61
CA ARG A 195 6.80 7.88 -5.71
C ARG A 195 7.98 8.69 -6.24
N GLY A 196 7.99 10.03 -6.06
CA GLY A 196 9.00 10.91 -6.66
C GLY A 196 8.85 11.06 -8.18
N GLN A 197 9.88 11.59 -8.80
CA GLN A 197 9.99 11.74 -10.25
C GLN A 197 11.37 11.28 -10.69
N ASP A 198 11.43 10.31 -11.58
CA ASP A 198 12.68 9.80 -12.12
C ASP A 198 13.40 10.88 -12.93
N GLY A 199 14.71 10.87 -12.78
CA GLY A 199 15.60 11.64 -13.62
C GLY A 199 16.04 10.84 -14.84
N TRP A 200 16.77 11.49 -15.71
CA TRP A 200 17.40 10.83 -16.85
C TRP A 200 18.70 11.51 -17.20
N ARG A 201 19.63 10.72 -17.74
CA ARG A 201 20.96 11.18 -18.15
C ARG A 201 21.24 10.70 -19.58
N GLU A 202 21.50 11.65 -20.48
CA GLU A 202 21.96 11.37 -21.85
C GLU A 202 23.48 11.36 -21.86
N THR A 203 24.05 10.19 -22.19
CA THR A 203 25.50 9.97 -22.23
C THR A 203 25.90 9.30 -23.50
N GLU A 204 27.20 9.38 -23.87
CA GLU A 204 27.77 8.57 -24.93
C GLU A 204 28.47 7.33 -24.36
N ARG A 205 28.54 6.28 -25.19
CA ARG A 205 29.26 5.04 -24.87
C ARG A 205 30.45 4.87 -25.80
N ASP A 206 31.48 4.28 -25.30
CA ASP A 206 32.60 3.80 -26.11
C ASP A 206 32.24 2.52 -26.89
N GLY A 207 33.21 2.04 -27.72
CA GLY A 207 33.05 0.79 -28.46
C GLY A 207 32.95 -0.47 -27.58
N LYS A 208 33.23 -0.37 -26.27
CA LYS A 208 33.07 -1.42 -25.26
C LYS A 208 31.75 -1.27 -24.47
N ARG A 209 30.99 -0.20 -24.77
CA ARG A 209 29.74 0.21 -24.11
C ARG A 209 29.90 0.79 -22.71
N ASP A 210 31.12 1.21 -22.34
CA ASP A 210 31.35 1.96 -21.13
C ASP A 210 30.92 3.42 -21.32
N GLU A 211 30.33 4.01 -20.26
CA GLU A 211 29.90 5.41 -20.26
C GLU A 211 31.10 6.34 -20.38
N LEU A 212 31.04 7.26 -21.34
CA LEU A 212 32.01 8.32 -21.51
C LEU A 212 31.53 9.57 -20.73
N ALA A 213 31.90 9.64 -19.45
CA ALA A 213 31.46 10.70 -18.53
C ALA A 213 31.73 12.13 -19.06
N GLN A 214 32.73 12.31 -19.93
CA GLN A 214 33.06 13.59 -20.56
C GLN A 214 32.05 14.07 -21.63
N PHE A 215 31.16 13.16 -22.08
CA PHE A 215 30.12 13.44 -23.07
C PHE A 215 28.70 13.38 -22.47
N ARG A 216 28.53 13.81 -21.21
CA ARG A 216 27.23 14.04 -20.61
C ARG A 216 26.65 15.33 -21.20
N GLU A 217 25.68 15.17 -22.13
CA GLU A 217 25.10 16.32 -22.82
C GLU A 217 23.93 16.94 -22.07
N ARG A 218 23.09 16.09 -21.47
CA ARG A 218 21.90 16.51 -20.73
C ARG A 218 21.65 15.59 -19.55
N GLU A 219 21.29 16.20 -18.44
CA GLU A 219 20.95 15.48 -17.22
C GLU A 219 19.79 16.17 -16.54
N VAL A 220 18.81 15.40 -16.11
CA VAL A 220 17.77 15.81 -15.19
C VAL A 220 17.92 14.95 -13.96
N GLU A 221 18.23 15.57 -12.84
CA GLU A 221 18.34 14.87 -11.57
C GLU A 221 16.98 14.33 -11.14
N PRO A 222 16.93 13.12 -10.54
CA PRO A 222 15.70 12.61 -9.97
C PRO A 222 15.25 13.48 -8.80
N SER A 223 13.95 13.63 -8.64
CA SER A 223 13.36 14.25 -7.47
C SER A 223 12.75 13.18 -6.58
N ASP A 224 13.34 12.96 -5.40
CA ASP A 224 12.88 11.95 -4.46
C ASP A 224 11.44 12.24 -4.00
N GLY A 225 10.72 11.17 -3.65
CA GLY A 225 9.37 11.26 -3.13
C GLY A 225 9.31 11.95 -1.77
N LEU A 226 8.16 12.57 -1.50
CA LEU A 226 7.88 13.21 -0.22
C LEU A 226 7.58 12.17 0.85
N ASN A 227 7.86 12.52 2.10
CA ASN A 227 7.59 11.67 3.25
C ASN A 227 6.16 11.91 3.78
N VAL A 228 5.56 10.87 4.35
CA VAL A 228 4.22 10.93 4.96
C VAL A 228 4.34 10.59 6.45
N GLU A 229 3.88 11.53 7.31
CA GLU A 229 3.73 11.30 8.74
C GLU A 229 2.29 10.88 9.04
N LEU A 230 2.14 9.71 9.68
CA LEU A 230 0.86 9.18 10.09
C LEU A 230 0.50 9.64 11.53
N SER A 231 -0.78 9.55 11.86
CA SER A 231 -1.28 9.68 13.24
C SER A 231 -1.01 8.43 14.09
N ILE A 232 -0.64 7.33 13.47
CA ILE A 232 -0.32 6.06 14.14
C ILE A 232 0.81 6.27 15.14
N ASP A 233 0.62 5.77 16.36
CA ASP A 233 1.67 5.64 17.37
C ASP A 233 2.16 4.19 17.36
N GLN A 234 3.42 3.98 17.01
CA GLN A 234 4.01 2.66 16.86
C GLN A 234 3.90 1.83 18.14
N MET A 235 3.98 2.47 19.32
CA MET A 235 3.85 1.78 20.61
C MET A 235 2.41 1.29 20.83
N VAL A 236 1.42 2.16 20.59
CA VAL A 236 0.00 1.78 20.71
C VAL A 236 -0.35 0.68 19.70
N GLN A 237 0.14 0.80 18.47
CA GLN A 237 -0.06 -0.21 17.43
C GLN A 237 0.53 -1.56 17.85
N HIS A 238 1.74 -1.57 18.42
CA HIS A 238 2.39 -2.79 18.90
C HIS A 238 1.59 -3.45 20.03
N ILE A 239 1.10 -2.67 21.00
CA ILE A 239 0.27 -3.19 22.09
C ILE A 239 -1.00 -3.84 21.55
N VAL A 240 -1.67 -3.16 20.61
CA VAL A 240 -2.92 -3.66 20.00
C VAL A 240 -2.68 -4.95 19.21
N GLU A 241 -1.58 -5.06 18.46
CA GLU A 241 -1.25 -6.27 17.70
C GLU A 241 -0.82 -7.43 18.62
N ALA A 242 -0.13 -7.15 19.71
CA ALA A 242 0.20 -8.16 20.72
C ALA A 242 -1.08 -8.74 21.35
N GLU A 243 -2.04 -7.87 21.71
CA GLU A 243 -3.33 -8.31 22.25
C GLU A 243 -4.16 -9.10 21.23
N ILE A 244 -4.19 -8.68 19.97
CA ILE A 244 -4.84 -9.46 18.91
C ILE A 244 -4.25 -10.87 18.80
N THR A 245 -2.93 -10.97 18.84
CA THR A 245 -2.24 -12.27 18.76
C THR A 245 -2.62 -13.16 19.94
N ARG A 246 -2.59 -12.62 21.18
CA ARG A 246 -3.00 -13.33 22.39
C ARG A 246 -4.44 -13.84 22.31
N VAL A 247 -5.39 -12.98 21.89
CA VAL A 247 -6.80 -13.35 21.74
C VAL A 247 -6.98 -14.38 20.61
N ALA A 248 -6.21 -14.27 19.53
CA ALA A 248 -6.28 -15.22 18.43
C ALA A 248 -5.82 -16.62 18.84
N GLU A 249 -4.76 -16.72 19.66
CA GLU A 249 -4.27 -17.98 20.21
C GLU A 249 -5.25 -18.62 21.20
N GLU A 250 -5.88 -17.79 22.05
CA GLU A 250 -6.82 -18.26 23.09
C GLU A 250 -8.17 -18.72 22.50
N PHE A 251 -8.74 -17.97 21.56
CA PHE A 251 -10.11 -18.16 21.09
C PHE A 251 -10.23 -18.70 19.65
N ASN A 252 -9.13 -18.75 18.89
CA ASN A 252 -9.07 -19.17 17.48
C ASN A 252 -10.20 -18.55 16.61
N PRO A 253 -10.38 -17.24 16.61
CA PRO A 253 -11.45 -16.56 15.87
C PRO A 253 -11.13 -16.53 14.35
N LYS A 254 -12.17 -16.36 13.52
CA LYS A 254 -11.99 -16.16 12.07
C LYS A 254 -11.42 -14.79 11.71
N GLY A 255 -11.59 -13.80 12.55
CA GLY A 255 -11.09 -12.45 12.36
C GLY A 255 -11.27 -11.60 13.61
N ILE A 256 -10.34 -10.68 13.82
CA ILE A 256 -10.36 -9.65 14.88
C ILE A 256 -10.00 -8.33 14.24
N SER A 257 -10.64 -7.25 14.70
CA SER A 257 -10.22 -5.88 14.39
C SER A 257 -10.24 -5.06 15.66
N ILE A 258 -9.17 -4.32 15.92
CA ILE A 258 -9.07 -3.35 17.01
C ILE A 258 -8.69 -2.00 16.42
N ILE A 259 -9.41 -0.95 16.83
CA ILE A 259 -9.17 0.43 16.41
C ILE A 259 -9.04 1.29 17.66
N VAL A 260 -8.01 2.12 17.70
CA VAL A 260 -7.80 3.12 18.76
C VAL A 260 -7.68 4.48 18.10
N SER A 261 -8.48 5.45 18.53
CA SER A 261 -8.43 6.81 18.01
C SER A 261 -8.56 7.86 19.12
N GLN A 262 -8.22 9.09 18.78
CA GLN A 262 -8.49 10.26 19.57
C GLN A 262 -9.83 10.86 19.12
N PRO A 263 -10.92 10.78 19.90
CA PRO A 263 -12.24 11.18 19.44
C PRO A 263 -12.35 12.65 19.01
N ALA A 264 -11.65 13.54 19.72
CA ALA A 264 -11.71 14.97 19.47
C ALA A 264 -11.13 15.39 18.11
N THR A 265 -10.21 14.61 17.55
CA THR A 265 -9.53 14.93 16.29
C THR A 265 -9.84 13.93 15.17
N GLY A 266 -10.37 12.76 15.49
CA GLY A 266 -10.52 11.65 14.56
C GLY A 266 -9.20 10.92 14.28
N ALA A 267 -8.06 11.35 14.87
CA ALA A 267 -6.75 10.75 14.63
C ALA A 267 -6.75 9.28 15.07
N VAL A 268 -6.44 8.37 14.13
CA VAL A 268 -6.31 6.94 14.39
C VAL A 268 -4.92 6.67 14.92
N LEU A 269 -4.82 6.24 16.18
CA LEU A 269 -3.55 5.93 16.85
C LEU A 269 -3.09 4.51 16.58
N ALA A 270 -4.03 3.58 16.39
CA ALA A 270 -3.76 2.20 15.99
C ALA A 270 -4.97 1.60 15.27
N MET A 271 -4.70 0.72 14.30
CA MET A 271 -5.69 -0.11 13.63
C MET A 271 -5.04 -1.43 13.24
N ALA A 272 -5.47 -2.51 13.88
CA ALA A 272 -4.93 -3.83 13.65
C ALA A 272 -6.02 -4.84 13.29
N ASN A 273 -5.67 -5.81 12.45
CA ASN A 273 -6.57 -6.87 12.00
C ASN A 273 -5.88 -8.23 12.10
N TYR A 274 -6.66 -9.27 12.40
CA TYR A 274 -6.24 -10.67 12.34
C TYR A 274 -7.15 -11.41 11.33
N PRO A 275 -6.61 -12.34 10.53
CA PRO A 275 -5.18 -12.64 10.38
C PRO A 275 -4.41 -11.52 9.69
N THR A 276 -3.10 -11.44 9.95
CA THR A 276 -2.20 -10.43 9.40
C THR A 276 -1.23 -11.02 8.37
N TYR A 277 -0.37 -10.18 7.79
CA TYR A 277 0.67 -10.55 6.83
C TYR A 277 1.89 -9.66 6.98
N ASP A 278 3.05 -10.08 6.43
CA ASP A 278 4.24 -9.26 6.33
C ASP A 278 4.29 -8.59 4.96
N PRO A 279 4.29 -7.25 4.88
CA PRO A 279 4.42 -6.52 3.62
C PRO A 279 5.71 -6.83 2.85
N ASN A 280 6.79 -7.24 3.53
CA ASN A 280 8.02 -7.66 2.86
C ASN A 280 7.87 -9.02 2.17
N GLU A 281 6.93 -9.86 2.63
CA GLU A 281 6.67 -11.22 2.10
C GLU A 281 5.29 -11.33 1.43
N PHE A 282 4.70 -10.24 0.94
CA PHE A 282 3.35 -10.20 0.35
C PHE A 282 3.12 -11.25 -0.74
N TYR A 283 4.17 -11.66 -1.44
CA TYR A 283 4.15 -12.65 -2.52
C TYR A 283 4.10 -14.11 -2.02
N ASN A 284 4.38 -14.35 -0.76
CA ASN A 284 4.37 -15.69 -0.17
C ASN A 284 2.94 -16.09 0.23
N THR A 285 2.10 -16.35 -0.77
CA THR A 285 0.67 -16.67 -0.58
C THR A 285 0.42 -17.98 0.14
N LYS A 286 1.42 -18.84 0.28
CA LYS A 286 1.34 -20.07 1.11
C LYS A 286 1.39 -19.72 2.59
N LYS A 287 2.24 -18.78 2.99
CA LYS A 287 2.37 -18.30 4.38
C LYS A 287 1.30 -17.25 4.70
N TYR A 288 1.06 -16.34 3.76
CA TYR A 288 0.13 -15.23 3.89
C TYR A 288 -0.90 -15.26 2.74
N PRO A 289 -2.02 -15.95 2.89
CA PRO A 289 -3.10 -15.95 1.89
C PRO A 289 -3.53 -14.53 1.54
N ILE A 290 -3.93 -14.29 0.29
CA ILE A 290 -4.34 -12.96 -0.20
C ILE A 290 -5.47 -12.36 0.66
N ALA A 291 -6.37 -13.22 1.18
CA ALA A 291 -7.45 -12.79 2.07
C ALA A 291 -6.95 -12.10 3.36
N ASN A 292 -5.70 -12.39 3.79
CA ASN A 292 -5.09 -11.76 4.96
C ASN A 292 -4.62 -10.33 4.69
N GLN A 293 -4.45 -9.94 3.43
CA GLN A 293 -4.00 -8.60 3.04
C GLN A 293 -5.11 -7.55 3.07
N ARG A 294 -6.36 -8.01 3.30
CA ARG A 294 -7.54 -7.14 3.33
C ARG A 294 -7.66 -6.44 4.69
N ASN A 295 -7.88 -5.14 4.68
CA ASN A 295 -8.16 -4.38 5.90
C ASN A 295 -9.60 -4.61 6.35
N ARG A 296 -9.79 -5.57 7.25
CA ARG A 296 -11.11 -5.99 7.75
C ARG A 296 -11.85 -4.89 8.49
N ALA A 297 -11.12 -3.98 9.14
CA ALA A 297 -11.73 -2.85 9.84
C ALA A 297 -12.57 -1.95 8.90
N LEU A 298 -12.24 -1.93 7.60
CA LEU A 298 -12.89 -1.11 6.58
C LEU A 298 -13.75 -1.91 5.59
N THR A 299 -13.52 -3.22 5.46
CA THR A 299 -14.10 -4.03 4.38
C THR A 299 -15.02 -5.15 4.84
N ASP A 300 -14.96 -5.56 6.11
CA ASP A 300 -15.87 -6.57 6.65
C ASP A 300 -17.09 -5.89 7.27
N VAL A 301 -18.26 -6.47 7.02
CA VAL A 301 -19.52 -6.01 7.60
C VAL A 301 -20.12 -7.06 8.50
N PHE A 302 -20.75 -6.59 9.55
CA PHE A 302 -21.50 -7.41 10.49
C PHE A 302 -22.67 -6.62 11.07
N GLU A 303 -23.59 -7.30 11.69
CA GLU A 303 -24.64 -6.65 12.47
C GLU A 303 -24.04 -6.17 13.81
N PRO A 304 -24.02 -4.85 14.09
CA PRO A 304 -23.33 -4.30 15.27
C PRO A 304 -23.91 -4.79 16.61
N GLY A 305 -25.13 -5.30 16.61
CA GLY A 305 -25.77 -5.82 17.82
C GLY A 305 -25.90 -4.74 18.90
N SER A 306 -25.68 -5.12 20.15
CA SER A 306 -25.90 -4.24 21.31
C SER A 306 -25.06 -2.97 21.36
N THR A 307 -23.96 -2.89 20.61
CA THR A 307 -23.17 -1.65 20.48
C THR A 307 -23.97 -0.54 19.79
N PHE A 308 -24.94 -0.90 18.97
CA PHE A 308 -25.82 0.06 18.29
C PHE A 308 -26.83 0.74 19.22
N LYS A 309 -27.12 0.20 20.41
CA LYS A 309 -28.14 0.74 21.33
C LYS A 309 -27.87 2.18 21.77
N ILE A 310 -26.65 2.64 21.68
CA ILE A 310 -26.30 4.04 21.94
C ILE A 310 -27.03 5.01 20.98
N VAL A 311 -27.31 4.57 19.74
CA VAL A 311 -27.95 5.42 18.72
C VAL A 311 -29.39 5.78 19.12
N PRO A 312 -30.29 4.80 19.31
CA PRO A 312 -31.66 5.13 19.75
C PRO A 312 -31.72 5.79 21.15
N ALA A 313 -30.75 5.45 22.02
CA ALA A 313 -30.66 6.07 23.35
C ALA A 313 -30.31 7.56 23.24
N ALA A 314 -29.21 7.89 22.58
CA ALA A 314 -28.79 9.27 22.36
C ALA A 314 -29.82 10.09 21.56
N ALA A 315 -30.44 9.47 20.54
CA ALA A 315 -31.49 10.10 19.77
C ALA A 315 -32.69 10.47 20.60
N ALA A 316 -33.20 9.56 21.43
CA ALA A 316 -34.38 9.81 22.26
C ALA A 316 -34.14 10.89 23.33
N LEU A 317 -32.91 10.89 23.91
CA LEU A 317 -32.49 11.95 24.85
C LEU A 317 -32.31 13.29 24.12
N ASN A 318 -31.73 13.31 22.91
CA ASN A 318 -31.53 14.54 22.15
C ASN A 318 -32.85 15.20 21.69
N GLU A 319 -33.86 14.39 21.38
CA GLU A 319 -35.20 14.86 21.05
C GLU A 319 -35.99 15.30 22.29
N GLY A 320 -35.50 15.07 23.49
CA GLY A 320 -36.17 15.39 24.74
C GLY A 320 -37.46 14.58 24.97
N ILE A 321 -37.62 13.46 24.26
CA ILE A 321 -38.84 12.60 24.37
C ILE A 321 -38.70 11.55 25.45
N VAL A 322 -37.53 11.36 26.02
CA VAL A 322 -37.28 10.50 27.19
C VAL A 322 -36.29 11.17 28.14
N HIS A 323 -36.41 10.82 29.42
CA HIS A 323 -35.50 11.18 30.50
C HIS A 323 -34.78 9.91 31.01
N PRO A 324 -33.56 9.99 31.54
CA PRO A 324 -32.84 8.81 32.05
C PRO A 324 -33.62 7.99 33.10
N SER A 325 -34.50 8.63 33.87
CA SER A 325 -35.34 8.01 34.89
C SER A 325 -36.65 7.42 34.39
N ASP A 326 -37.03 7.67 33.12
CA ASP A 326 -38.32 7.21 32.58
C ASP A 326 -38.39 5.69 32.55
N MET A 327 -39.53 5.15 32.98
CA MET A 327 -39.75 3.71 33.13
C MET A 327 -40.43 3.11 31.92
N PHE A 328 -39.91 1.98 31.44
CA PHE A 328 -40.44 1.23 30.30
C PHE A 328 -40.91 -0.15 30.72
N GLN A 329 -42.07 -0.58 30.23
CA GLN A 329 -42.66 -1.91 30.50
C GLN A 329 -41.95 -2.98 29.66
N THR A 330 -40.80 -3.46 30.13
CA THR A 330 -39.99 -4.44 29.41
C THR A 330 -40.45 -5.88 29.60
N GLY A 331 -41.41 -6.13 30.53
CA GLY A 331 -42.08 -7.42 30.71
C GLY A 331 -43.03 -7.78 29.56
N VAL A 332 -43.51 -6.80 28.79
CA VAL A 332 -44.51 -6.98 27.74
C VAL A 332 -43.84 -7.53 26.45
N ALA A 333 -44.33 -8.66 25.94
CA ALA A 333 -43.77 -9.32 24.76
C ALA A 333 -44.39 -8.83 23.43
N ARG A 334 -45.52 -8.08 23.47
CA ARG A 334 -46.22 -7.57 22.28
C ARG A 334 -46.69 -6.15 22.52
N VAL A 335 -46.58 -5.31 21.52
CA VAL A 335 -47.03 -3.92 21.54
C VAL A 335 -47.83 -3.59 20.29
N SER A 336 -48.79 -2.64 20.39
CA SER A 336 -49.47 -2.11 19.23
C SER A 336 -48.67 -0.95 18.66
N TYR A 337 -48.40 -0.97 17.37
CA TYR A 337 -47.70 0.10 16.65
C TYR A 337 -48.32 0.31 15.26
N LYS A 338 -48.77 1.51 14.96
CA LYS A 338 -49.41 1.87 13.68
C LYS A 338 -50.51 0.88 13.26
N GLY A 339 -51.38 0.47 14.25
CA GLY A 339 -52.50 -0.45 14.02
C GLY A 339 -52.10 -1.94 13.85
N ARG A 340 -50.83 -2.30 14.05
CA ARG A 340 -50.32 -3.67 13.99
C ARG A 340 -49.81 -4.12 15.35
N THR A 341 -50.00 -5.39 15.71
CA THR A 341 -49.40 -5.97 16.90
C THR A 341 -48.03 -6.53 16.54
N LEU A 342 -46.97 -5.92 17.11
CA LEU A 342 -45.60 -6.33 16.92
C LEU A 342 -45.14 -7.21 18.09
N LYS A 343 -44.39 -8.25 17.80
CA LYS A 343 -43.68 -9.08 18.78
C LYS A 343 -42.33 -8.42 19.07
N LEU A 344 -42.10 -8.05 20.33
CA LEU A 344 -40.80 -7.51 20.76
C LEU A 344 -39.74 -8.61 20.87
N PRO A 345 -38.43 -8.27 20.72
CA PRO A 345 -37.33 -9.19 20.98
C PRO A 345 -37.34 -9.66 22.44
N SER A 346 -36.71 -10.78 22.73
CA SER A 346 -36.51 -11.25 24.10
C SER A 346 -35.19 -10.71 24.68
N ASP A 347 -35.22 -10.48 25.99
CA ASP A 347 -34.00 -10.23 26.76
C ASP A 347 -33.39 -11.56 27.28
N HIS A 348 -32.12 -11.51 27.69
CA HIS A 348 -31.48 -12.67 28.33
C HIS A 348 -32.07 -12.96 29.71
N ARG A 349 -32.58 -11.93 30.39
CA ARG A 349 -33.31 -12.01 31.67
C ARG A 349 -34.64 -11.30 31.53
N ASN A 350 -35.67 -11.79 32.20
CA ASN A 350 -36.96 -11.12 32.25
C ASN A 350 -36.90 -9.95 33.26
N TYR A 351 -37.28 -8.77 32.78
CA TYR A 351 -37.45 -7.57 33.58
C TYR A 351 -38.89 -7.09 33.40
N ASP A 352 -39.62 -6.82 34.45
CA ASP A 352 -40.96 -6.30 34.35
C ASP A 352 -40.96 -4.86 33.83
N SER A 353 -40.08 -4.05 34.39
CA SER A 353 -39.84 -2.68 33.92
C SER A 353 -38.38 -2.28 34.12
N LEU A 354 -37.87 -1.42 33.25
CA LEU A 354 -36.53 -0.84 33.31
C LEU A 354 -36.56 0.65 33.10
N SER A 355 -35.73 1.40 33.81
CA SER A 355 -35.49 2.79 33.47
C SER A 355 -34.76 2.91 32.14
N MET A 356 -34.79 4.10 31.52
CA MET A 356 -33.98 4.35 30.29
C MET A 356 -32.50 4.09 30.55
N HIS A 357 -31.99 4.51 31.70
CA HIS A 357 -30.64 4.20 32.14
C HIS A 357 -30.36 2.67 32.18
N ASP A 358 -31.27 1.92 32.85
CA ASP A 358 -31.12 0.47 32.96
C ASP A 358 -31.24 -0.27 31.62
N ILE A 359 -32.00 0.25 30.65
CA ILE A 359 -32.07 -0.30 29.29
C ILE A 359 -30.67 -0.38 28.67
N VAL A 360 -29.86 0.67 28.81
CA VAL A 360 -28.50 0.73 28.28
C VAL A 360 -27.57 -0.12 29.12
N VAL A 361 -27.54 0.05 30.44
CA VAL A 361 -26.65 -0.68 31.37
C VAL A 361 -26.87 -2.19 31.31
N LYS A 362 -28.13 -2.65 31.31
CA LYS A 362 -28.46 -4.09 31.24
C LYS A 362 -28.59 -4.60 29.81
N SER A 363 -28.35 -3.72 28.83
CA SER A 363 -28.43 -4.06 27.40
C SER A 363 -29.76 -4.74 27.00
N SER A 364 -30.90 -4.19 27.49
CA SER A 364 -32.22 -4.75 27.21
C SER A 364 -32.57 -4.59 25.72
N ASN A 365 -32.94 -5.69 25.08
CA ASN A 365 -33.40 -5.70 23.68
C ASN A 365 -34.83 -5.14 23.59
N ARG A 366 -35.69 -5.48 24.55
CA ARG A 366 -37.08 -4.96 24.63
C ARG A 366 -37.07 -3.45 24.89
N GLY A 367 -36.22 -3.02 25.83
CA GLY A 367 -36.05 -1.61 26.12
C GLY A 367 -35.59 -0.82 24.90
N ALA A 368 -34.57 -1.30 24.20
CA ALA A 368 -34.10 -0.69 22.94
C ALA A 368 -35.21 -0.64 21.88
N ALA A 369 -35.99 -1.71 21.73
CA ALA A 369 -37.16 -1.71 20.83
C ALA A 369 -38.19 -0.65 21.20
N HIS A 370 -38.46 -0.44 22.51
CA HIS A 370 -39.34 0.65 22.97
C HIS A 370 -38.80 2.02 22.57
N LEU A 371 -37.50 2.28 22.73
CA LEU A 371 -36.87 3.53 22.27
C LEU A 371 -37.07 3.74 20.78
N GLY A 372 -36.86 2.69 19.95
CA GLY A 372 -37.12 2.77 18.51
C GLY A 372 -38.54 3.09 18.15
N LEU A 373 -39.52 2.45 18.83
CA LEU A 373 -40.97 2.71 18.63
C LEU A 373 -41.36 4.15 18.98
N ILE A 374 -40.80 4.72 20.05
CA ILE A 374 -41.04 6.10 20.47
C ILE A 374 -40.44 7.10 19.50
N LEU A 375 -39.21 6.84 18.99
CA LEU A 375 -38.56 7.66 17.96
C LEU A 375 -39.37 7.64 16.65
N GLY A 376 -39.91 6.48 16.31
CA GLY A 376 -40.53 6.24 15.02
C GLY A 376 -39.55 5.98 13.90
N ASP A 377 -40.07 5.48 12.77
CA ASP A 377 -39.25 4.95 11.67
C ASP A 377 -38.26 5.99 11.12
N GLN A 378 -38.77 7.22 10.86
CA GLN A 378 -37.96 8.24 10.19
C GLN A 378 -36.83 8.76 11.07
N ARG A 379 -37.15 9.16 12.34
CA ARG A 379 -36.12 9.67 13.24
C ARG A 379 -35.04 8.60 13.54
N LEU A 380 -35.49 7.35 13.78
CA LEU A 380 -34.51 6.26 14.02
C LEU A 380 -33.56 6.06 12.83
N HIS A 381 -34.09 6.11 11.59
CA HIS A 381 -33.26 6.04 10.39
C HIS A 381 -32.33 7.26 10.30
N ASP A 382 -32.83 8.47 10.48
CA ASP A 382 -32.07 9.71 10.29
C ASP A 382 -30.92 9.82 11.31
N TYR A 383 -31.16 9.46 12.56
CA TYR A 383 -30.08 9.37 13.57
C TYR A 383 -29.09 8.26 13.25
N SER A 384 -29.54 7.10 12.77
CA SER A 384 -28.61 6.04 12.33
C SER A 384 -27.67 6.55 11.23
N ALA A 385 -28.21 7.25 10.23
CA ALA A 385 -27.41 7.88 9.18
C ALA A 385 -26.52 9.02 9.73
N ALA A 386 -27.04 9.82 10.67
CA ALA A 386 -26.27 10.91 11.29
C ALA A 386 -25.07 10.39 12.08
N PHE A 387 -25.16 9.23 12.73
CA PHE A 387 -24.04 8.54 13.39
C PHE A 387 -23.02 7.91 12.42
N GLY A 388 -23.26 7.97 11.09
CA GLY A 388 -22.33 7.52 10.05
C GLY A 388 -22.62 6.13 9.50
N PHE A 389 -23.71 5.47 9.88
CA PHE A 389 -24.08 4.18 9.29
C PHE A 389 -24.65 4.35 7.88
N GLY A 390 -24.32 3.42 6.98
CA GLY A 390 -24.73 3.46 5.59
C GLY A 390 -23.90 4.39 4.69
N GLU A 391 -22.88 5.06 5.20
CA GLU A 391 -21.95 5.90 4.45
C GLU A 391 -20.48 5.52 4.72
N LYS A 392 -19.56 5.95 3.86
CA LYS A 392 -18.13 5.82 4.14
C LYS A 392 -17.69 6.73 5.27
N THR A 393 -16.81 6.26 6.14
CA THR A 393 -16.28 7.07 7.24
C THR A 393 -15.37 8.18 6.74
N GLY A 394 -14.69 7.98 5.61
CA GLY A 394 -13.76 8.93 5.00
C GLY A 394 -12.30 8.65 5.40
N CYS A 395 -11.99 7.42 5.77
CA CYS A 395 -10.63 7.02 6.13
C CYS A 395 -9.67 7.07 4.94
N ASP A 396 -8.48 7.67 5.12
CA ASP A 396 -7.50 8.04 4.09
C ASP A 396 -6.68 6.87 3.52
N ILE A 397 -7.21 5.65 3.44
CA ILE A 397 -6.49 4.49 2.85
C ILE A 397 -7.26 3.76 1.75
N GLY A 398 -8.46 4.23 1.44
CA GLY A 398 -9.28 3.64 0.39
C GLY A 398 -9.84 2.24 0.72
N GLY A 399 -10.59 1.67 -0.23
CA GLY A 399 -11.17 0.32 -0.07
C GLY A 399 -12.34 0.22 0.88
N GLU A 400 -12.78 1.31 1.48
CA GLU A 400 -13.85 1.39 2.45
C GLU A 400 -15.21 1.09 1.82
N ILE A 401 -16.03 0.29 2.52
CA ILE A 401 -17.40 -0.02 2.14
C ILE A 401 -18.41 0.66 3.08
N THR A 402 -19.63 0.84 2.59
CA THR A 402 -20.66 1.63 3.30
C THR A 402 -21.50 0.83 4.29
N GLY A 403 -21.39 -0.51 4.27
CA GLY A 403 -22.39 -1.32 4.97
C GLY A 403 -23.80 -1.15 4.36
N THR A 404 -24.84 -1.46 5.13
CA THR A 404 -26.23 -1.37 4.67
C THR A 404 -27.10 -0.73 5.74
N LEU A 405 -27.80 0.35 5.40
CA LEU A 405 -28.85 0.98 6.18
C LEU A 405 -30.06 1.20 5.25
N HIS A 406 -31.11 0.40 5.42
CA HIS A 406 -32.32 0.52 4.58
C HIS A 406 -33.14 1.73 4.96
N THR A 407 -33.68 2.43 3.96
CA THR A 407 -34.63 3.52 4.17
C THR A 407 -35.96 2.98 4.75
N PRO A 408 -36.74 3.78 5.52
CA PRO A 408 -37.95 3.32 6.13
C PRO A 408 -39.02 2.76 5.17
N ARG A 409 -38.99 3.17 3.90
CA ARG A 409 -39.87 2.62 2.84
C ARG A 409 -39.64 1.15 2.58
N ASN A 410 -38.43 0.65 2.82
CA ASN A 410 -37.99 -0.71 2.57
C ASN A 410 -38.02 -1.59 3.83
N TRP A 411 -38.59 -1.10 4.96
CA TRP A 411 -38.67 -1.86 6.18
C TRP A 411 -39.81 -2.88 6.14
N ASP A 412 -39.57 -4.05 6.67
CA ASP A 412 -40.48 -5.19 6.67
C ASP A 412 -41.56 -5.15 7.81
N GLY A 413 -41.58 -4.07 8.56
CA GLY A 413 -42.47 -3.90 9.71
C GLY A 413 -41.92 -4.48 11.03
N LEU A 414 -40.92 -5.36 11.01
CA LEU A 414 -40.13 -5.79 12.18
C LEU A 414 -38.88 -4.94 12.39
N THR A 415 -38.41 -4.30 11.36
CA THR A 415 -37.16 -3.50 11.37
C THR A 415 -37.19 -2.45 12.48
N ILE A 416 -38.30 -1.78 12.72
CA ILE A 416 -38.46 -0.77 13.79
C ILE A 416 -38.13 -1.32 15.19
N THR A 417 -38.31 -2.61 15.43
CA THR A 417 -38.00 -3.27 16.71
C THR A 417 -36.68 -3.99 16.71
N ARG A 418 -36.03 -4.18 15.54
CA ARG A 418 -34.77 -4.89 15.37
C ARG A 418 -33.60 -3.94 15.24
N LEU A 419 -33.74 -2.89 14.44
CA LEU A 419 -32.72 -1.88 14.25
C LEU A 419 -32.20 -1.26 15.56
N PRO A 420 -33.07 -0.90 16.55
CA PRO A 420 -32.58 -0.33 17.81
C PRO A 420 -31.61 -1.23 18.61
N MET A 421 -31.64 -2.53 18.37
CA MET A 421 -30.72 -3.48 19.00
C MET A 421 -29.57 -3.91 18.07
N GLY A 422 -29.40 -3.22 16.92
CA GLY A 422 -28.30 -3.42 15.98
C GLY A 422 -28.47 -4.61 15.04
N HIS A 423 -29.70 -5.02 14.74
CA HIS A 423 -30.04 -5.98 13.68
C HIS A 423 -30.76 -5.28 12.52
N ALA A 424 -30.87 -5.95 11.38
CA ALA A 424 -31.38 -5.37 10.13
C ALA A 424 -30.53 -4.17 9.62
N ILE A 425 -29.30 -4.11 9.99
CA ILE A 425 -28.24 -3.18 9.58
C ILE A 425 -26.93 -3.94 9.43
N SER A 426 -26.08 -3.55 8.50
CA SER A 426 -24.71 -4.04 8.49
C SER A 426 -23.73 -2.87 8.49
N ALA A 427 -22.67 -2.98 9.27
CA ALA A 427 -21.69 -1.93 9.46
C ALA A 427 -20.27 -2.50 9.50
N THR A 428 -19.29 -1.68 9.13
CA THR A 428 -17.88 -2.02 9.32
C THR A 428 -17.43 -1.75 10.76
N PRO A 429 -16.36 -2.40 11.25
CA PRO A 429 -15.77 -2.05 12.55
C PRO A 429 -15.45 -0.56 12.67
N MET A 430 -14.98 0.09 11.60
CA MET A 430 -14.68 1.53 11.61
C MET A 430 -15.95 2.37 11.77
N GLN A 431 -17.06 2.02 11.12
CA GLN A 431 -18.33 2.73 11.32
C GLN A 431 -18.84 2.60 12.76
N VAL A 432 -18.76 1.41 13.34
CA VAL A 432 -19.15 1.22 14.76
C VAL A 432 -18.24 2.03 15.67
N HIS A 433 -16.91 2.02 15.44
CA HIS A 433 -15.94 2.80 16.19
C HIS A 433 -16.21 4.30 16.12
N THR A 434 -16.44 4.84 14.91
CA THR A 434 -16.72 6.27 14.73
C THR A 434 -18.06 6.68 15.36
N ALA A 435 -19.08 5.83 15.29
CA ALA A 435 -20.35 6.07 15.96
C ALA A 435 -20.21 6.15 17.49
N MET A 436 -19.40 5.25 18.11
CA MET A 436 -19.08 5.33 19.54
C MET A 436 -18.29 6.61 19.86
N SER A 437 -17.37 7.01 18.97
CA SER A 437 -16.56 8.21 19.13
C SER A 437 -17.40 9.50 19.15
N VAL A 438 -18.61 9.53 18.54
CA VAL A 438 -19.54 10.66 18.66
C VAL A 438 -19.87 10.96 20.11
N ILE A 439 -20.13 9.91 20.91
CA ILE A 439 -20.45 10.08 22.33
C ILE A 439 -19.21 10.56 23.10
N ALA A 440 -18.03 10.04 22.78
CA ALA A 440 -16.77 10.44 23.40
C ALA A 440 -16.27 11.83 22.96
N ASN A 441 -16.92 12.45 21.96
CA ASN A 441 -16.58 13.75 21.38
C ASN A 441 -17.77 14.75 21.41
N ASP A 442 -18.44 14.83 22.54
CA ASP A 442 -19.52 15.81 22.78
C ASP A 442 -20.57 15.90 21.66
N GLY A 443 -20.88 14.77 21.04
CA GLY A 443 -21.88 14.63 20.00
C GLY A 443 -21.44 15.01 18.59
N VAL A 444 -20.14 15.19 18.35
CA VAL A 444 -19.58 15.54 17.04
C VAL A 444 -18.93 14.32 16.37
N LEU A 445 -19.40 14.00 15.17
CA LEU A 445 -18.80 12.98 14.31
C LEU A 445 -17.59 13.57 13.57
N MET A 446 -16.41 12.98 13.79
CA MET A 446 -15.17 13.35 13.09
C MET A 446 -14.88 12.38 11.93
N GLU A 447 -14.21 12.86 10.89
CA GLU A 447 -13.59 11.97 9.89
C GLU A 447 -12.36 11.29 10.50
N PRO A 448 -12.18 9.95 10.33
CA PRO A 448 -10.96 9.30 10.74
C PRO A 448 -9.76 9.86 9.98
N MET A 449 -8.72 10.27 10.69
CA MET A 449 -7.51 10.86 10.12
C MET A 449 -6.33 9.91 10.35
N LEU A 450 -5.67 9.47 9.28
CA LEU A 450 -4.46 8.64 9.32
C LEU A 450 -3.20 9.43 8.96
N ALA A 451 -3.28 10.35 8.00
CA ALA A 451 -2.16 11.20 7.64
C ALA A 451 -2.21 12.52 8.40
N LYS A 452 -1.09 12.95 8.97
CA LYS A 452 -0.94 14.24 9.66
C LYS A 452 -0.32 15.29 8.76
N ARG A 453 0.73 14.91 8.03
CA ARG A 453 1.42 15.82 7.11
C ARG A 453 2.21 15.06 6.04
N ILE A 454 2.48 15.77 4.97
CA ILE A 454 3.43 15.38 3.93
C ILE A 454 4.55 16.41 3.97
N PHE A 455 5.80 15.95 4.01
CA PHE A 455 6.96 16.80 4.17
C PHE A 455 8.13 16.36 3.28
N ASP A 456 9.01 17.28 2.94
CA ASP A 456 10.18 17.04 2.10
C ASP A 456 11.36 16.42 2.88
N SER A 457 12.48 16.21 2.20
CA SER A 457 13.71 15.67 2.80
C SER A 457 14.35 16.61 3.84
N THR A 458 14.01 17.91 3.84
CA THR A 458 14.48 18.90 4.81
C THR A 458 13.59 18.97 6.06
N GLY A 459 12.44 18.29 6.04
CA GLY A 459 11.44 18.31 7.11
C GLY A 459 10.40 19.42 6.97
N GLN A 460 10.44 20.21 5.86
CA GLN A 460 9.45 21.25 5.60
C GLN A 460 8.13 20.66 5.17
N ASP A 461 7.03 21.13 5.77
CA ASP A 461 5.69 20.69 5.42
C ASP A 461 5.30 21.17 4.01
N VAL A 462 4.87 20.22 3.17
CA VAL A 462 4.26 20.48 1.85
C VAL A 462 2.75 20.51 1.98
N VAL A 463 2.18 19.56 2.76
CA VAL A 463 0.76 19.48 3.07
C VAL A 463 0.61 19.16 4.55
N ARG A 464 -0.32 19.84 5.24
CA ARG A 464 -0.70 19.55 6.61
C ARG A 464 -2.19 19.28 6.67
N PHE A 465 -2.56 18.10 7.12
CA PHE A 465 -3.95 17.71 7.32
C PHE A 465 -4.46 18.24 8.66
N GLN A 466 -5.71 18.64 8.69
CA GLN A 466 -6.36 19.14 9.90
C GLN A 466 -7.53 18.24 10.29
N PRO A 467 -7.82 18.07 11.58
CA PRO A 467 -9.01 17.39 12.03
C PRO A 467 -10.27 17.97 11.37
N LYS A 468 -11.14 17.10 10.86
CA LYS A 468 -12.33 17.49 10.12
C LYS A 468 -13.58 16.93 10.78
N ALA A 469 -14.42 17.83 11.32
CA ALA A 469 -15.74 17.49 11.80
C ALA A 469 -16.69 17.30 10.62
N LYS A 470 -17.36 16.14 10.54
CA LYS A 470 -18.41 15.89 9.55
C LYS A 470 -19.69 16.62 9.89
N ARG A 471 -20.15 16.43 11.12
CA ARG A 471 -21.41 17.03 11.62
C ARG A 471 -21.54 16.88 13.13
N ARG A 472 -22.38 17.71 13.72
CA ARG A 472 -22.92 17.47 15.05
C ARG A 472 -24.10 16.52 14.93
N VAL A 473 -24.08 15.43 15.66
CA VAL A 473 -25.12 14.38 15.62
C VAL A 473 -26.14 14.59 16.74
N VAL A 474 -25.65 14.87 17.95
CA VAL A 474 -26.43 15.14 19.13
C VAL A 474 -25.83 16.31 19.91
N SER A 475 -26.61 16.89 20.80
CA SER A 475 -26.20 17.98 21.69
C SER A 475 -25.24 17.46 22.77
N THR A 476 -24.38 18.35 23.31
CA THR A 476 -23.51 18.03 24.46
C THR A 476 -24.34 17.59 25.69
N GLU A 477 -25.53 18.15 25.89
CA GLU A 477 -26.42 17.76 26.97
C GLU A 477 -26.88 16.32 26.82
N ALA A 478 -27.34 15.91 25.62
CA ALA A 478 -27.73 14.53 25.35
C ALA A 478 -26.56 13.54 25.52
N VAL A 479 -25.35 13.95 25.15
CA VAL A 479 -24.12 13.16 25.40
C VAL A 479 -23.88 12.97 26.88
N SER A 480 -23.96 14.01 27.69
CA SER A 480 -23.75 13.91 29.13
C SER A 480 -24.64 12.85 29.77
N TYR A 481 -25.95 12.83 29.42
CA TYR A 481 -26.87 11.79 29.87
C TYR A 481 -26.52 10.40 29.31
N THR A 482 -26.16 10.30 28.03
CA THR A 482 -25.78 9.02 27.41
C THR A 482 -24.52 8.44 28.05
N HIS A 483 -23.52 9.28 28.34
CA HIS A 483 -22.25 8.89 28.97
C HIS A 483 -22.50 8.37 30.41
N LEU A 484 -23.35 9.00 31.18
CA LEU A 484 -23.74 8.54 32.53
C LEU A 484 -24.42 7.17 32.49
N THR A 485 -25.02 6.78 31.39
CA THR A 485 -25.70 5.48 31.22
C THR A 485 -24.80 4.36 30.75
N LEU A 486 -23.56 4.67 30.26
CA LEU A 486 -22.60 3.63 29.89
C LEU A 486 -22.03 2.96 31.14
N PRO A 487 -21.86 1.61 31.16
CA PRO A 487 -21.28 0.93 32.29
C PRO A 487 -19.83 1.39 32.52
N THR A 488 -19.61 2.06 33.67
CA THR A 488 -18.29 2.61 34.05
C THR A 488 -17.46 1.64 34.86
N THR A 489 -17.99 0.45 35.17
CA THR A 489 -17.24 -0.57 35.90
C THR A 489 -16.36 -1.38 34.94
N PRO A 490 -15.03 -1.36 35.11
CA PRO A 490 -14.19 -2.34 34.46
C PRO A 490 -14.59 -3.72 35.00
N TYR A 491 -15.03 -4.61 34.11
CA TYR A 491 -15.02 -6.02 34.43
C TYR A 491 -13.56 -6.46 34.44
N VAL A 492 -13.01 -6.58 35.65
CA VAL A 492 -11.72 -7.22 35.88
C VAL A 492 -11.91 -8.71 35.72
#